data_efd1cd749a9e1b24b1d1d9022d4f9831
#
_entry.id   efd1cd749a9e1b24b1d1d9022d4f9831
#
_cell.length_a   1.000
_cell.length_b   1.000
_cell.length_c   1.000
_cell.angle_alpha   90.00
_cell.angle_beta   90.00
_cell.angle_gamma   90.00
#
_symmetry.space_group_name_H-M   'P 1'
#
loop_
_entity.id
_entity.type
_entity.pdbx_description
1 polymer ?
#
loop_
_entity_poly.entity_id
_entity_poly.type
_entity_poly.pdbx_seq_one_letter_code
_entity_poly.pdbx_strand_id
1 'polypeptide(L)'
;MKKTLLCSFVFASLCLGCSQSKQAEHSTSETEKSTKAVDPQLQLWVGQYRGITPCVTCPTFCDGCEGSTIDLKLNQDQSFELIRTANRGNKKSETFNGKFAFNDDGKLQIQLYGVKDRNLIVWGQNYVEVINPNSRRPFDAFEDFQLEKLS
;
A
#
# COMPACT_ATOMS: atom_id res chain seq x y z
N MET A 1 -44.93 -6.64 -27.12
CA MET A 1 -45.77 -7.62 -26.42
C MET A 1 -45.26 -7.70 -24.99
N LYS A 2 -45.90 -6.96 -24.11
CA LYS A 2 -46.79 -7.35 -23.01
C LYS A 2 -46.28 -8.54 -22.20
N LYS A 3 -45.86 -8.33 -20.95
CA LYS A 3 -46.66 -8.72 -19.77
C LYS A 3 -46.01 -8.23 -18.49
N THR A 4 -46.75 -7.39 -17.82
CA THR A 4 -46.73 -6.94 -16.42
C THR A 4 -47.00 -8.12 -15.48
N LEU A 5 -46.33 -8.18 -14.34
CA LEU A 5 -46.85 -8.87 -13.14
C LEU A 5 -46.43 -8.09 -11.88
N LEU A 6 -47.43 -7.45 -11.33
CA LEU A 6 -47.47 -6.93 -9.94
C LEU A 6 -47.60 -8.11 -8.98
N CYS A 7 -46.90 -8.09 -7.89
CA CYS A 7 -47.25 -8.82 -6.68
C CYS A 7 -46.99 -7.93 -5.46
N SER A 8 -48.06 -7.34 -4.97
CA SER A 8 -48.19 -6.72 -3.65
C SER A 8 -48.23 -7.80 -2.58
N PHE A 9 -47.46 -7.68 -1.55
CA PHE A 9 -47.73 -8.31 -0.27
C PHE A 9 -47.55 -7.29 0.85
N VAL A 10 -48.71 -6.92 1.38
CA VAL A 10 -48.87 -6.17 2.64
C VAL A 10 -48.89 -7.21 3.77
N PHE A 11 -48.01 -7.06 4.75
CA PHE A 11 -48.21 -7.68 6.05
C PHE A 11 -47.99 -6.63 7.16
N ALA A 12 -49.10 -6.21 7.72
CA ALA A 12 -49.19 -5.50 8.94
C ALA A 12 -49.19 -6.49 10.11
N SER A 13 -48.35 -6.30 11.11
CA SER A 13 -48.54 -6.90 12.43
C SER A 13 -48.05 -5.92 13.49
N LEU A 14 -49.03 -5.33 14.15
CA LEU A 14 -48.89 -4.61 15.41
C LEU A 14 -48.62 -5.65 16.56
N CYS A 15 -47.63 -5.37 17.37
CA CYS A 15 -47.61 -5.88 18.76
C CYS A 15 -47.19 -4.75 19.68
N LEU A 16 -48.17 -4.21 20.41
CA LEU A 16 -47.99 -3.40 21.61
C LEU A 16 -47.57 -4.32 22.76
N GLY A 17 -46.55 -3.94 23.48
CA GLY A 17 -46.15 -4.55 24.73
C GLY A 17 -45.37 -3.56 25.58
N CYS A 18 -46.07 -2.79 26.41
CA CYS A 18 -45.51 -2.01 27.51
C CYS A 18 -45.01 -2.95 28.62
N SER A 19 -43.80 -2.72 29.12
CA SER A 19 -43.52 -2.85 30.56
C SER A 19 -42.29 -2.04 30.94
N GLN A 20 -42.49 -1.07 31.83
CA GLN A 20 -41.47 -0.31 32.51
C GLN A 20 -40.75 -1.17 33.55
N SER A 21 -39.44 -1.12 33.59
CA SER A 21 -38.64 -1.28 34.80
C SER A 21 -37.35 -0.48 34.67
N LYS A 22 -37.21 0.48 35.56
CA LYS A 22 -35.99 1.23 35.83
C LYS A 22 -34.94 0.27 36.36
N GLN A 23 -33.79 0.19 35.71
CA GLN A 23 -32.53 -0.11 36.39
C GLN A 23 -31.40 0.52 35.63
N ALA A 24 -30.70 1.44 36.30
CA ALA A 24 -29.49 2.02 35.85
C ALA A 24 -28.37 0.96 35.92
N GLU A 25 -27.84 0.56 34.81
CA GLU A 25 -26.58 -0.16 34.74
C GLU A 25 -25.68 0.45 33.67
N HIS A 26 -24.57 0.77 34.19
CA HIS A 26 -23.34 1.29 33.63
C HIS A 26 -22.94 0.50 32.35
N SER A 27 -23.31 1.04 31.19
CA SER A 27 -22.87 0.46 29.92
C SER A 27 -21.46 0.94 29.65
N THR A 28 -20.51 0.17 30.13
CA THR A 28 -19.12 0.20 29.65
C THR A 28 -19.15 -0.16 28.18
N SER A 29 -19.00 0.86 27.35
CA SER A 29 -18.77 0.69 25.91
C SER A 29 -17.38 0.07 25.74
N GLU A 30 -17.31 -1.24 25.79
CA GLU A 30 -16.15 -1.98 25.26
C GLU A 30 -16.11 -1.73 23.76
N THR A 31 -15.27 -0.81 23.37
CA THR A 31 -14.80 -0.69 21.99
C THR A 31 -14.05 -1.97 21.69
N GLU A 32 -14.73 -2.94 21.11
CA GLU A 32 -14.09 -4.09 20.48
C GLU A 32 -13.14 -3.57 19.40
N LYS A 33 -11.88 -3.42 19.79
CA LYS A 33 -10.77 -3.22 18.89
C LYS A 33 -10.62 -4.51 18.10
N SER A 34 -11.33 -4.61 16.99
CA SER A 34 -11.18 -5.70 16.02
C SER A 34 -9.71 -5.83 15.68
N THR A 35 -9.04 -6.75 16.33
CA THR A 35 -7.67 -7.13 16.01
C THR A 35 -7.73 -7.96 14.73
N LYS A 36 -7.89 -7.28 13.61
CA LYS A 36 -7.78 -7.90 12.29
C LYS A 36 -6.43 -8.61 12.26
N ALA A 37 -6.45 -9.94 12.14
CA ALA A 37 -5.22 -10.74 12.06
C ALA A 37 -4.33 -10.13 10.97
N VAL A 38 -3.13 -9.72 11.36
CA VAL A 38 -2.20 -9.08 10.43
C VAL A 38 -1.72 -10.16 9.46
N ASP A 39 -1.82 -9.89 8.17
CA ASP A 39 -1.34 -10.79 7.12
C ASP A 39 0.16 -11.04 7.31
N PRO A 40 0.62 -12.29 7.52
CA PRO A 40 2.03 -12.58 7.73
C PRO A 40 2.92 -12.13 6.57
N GLN A 41 2.42 -12.18 5.35
CA GLN A 41 3.15 -11.70 4.18
C GLN A 41 3.34 -10.19 4.22
N LEU A 42 2.32 -9.46 4.66
CA LEU A 42 2.44 -8.00 4.82
C LEU A 42 3.53 -7.63 5.83
N GLN A 43 3.72 -8.43 6.89
CA GLN A 43 4.77 -8.19 7.89
C GLN A 43 6.18 -8.20 7.30
N LEU A 44 6.43 -9.01 6.29
CA LEU A 44 7.73 -9.04 5.61
C LEU A 44 8.06 -7.69 4.97
N TRP A 45 7.04 -7.07 4.37
CA TRP A 45 7.16 -5.81 3.66
C TRP A 45 7.29 -4.58 4.54
N VAL A 46 6.75 -4.64 5.75
CA VAL A 46 6.76 -3.49 6.67
C VAL A 46 8.18 -3.12 7.06
N GLY A 47 8.51 -1.84 6.92
CA GLY A 47 9.84 -1.33 7.27
C GLY A 47 10.22 -0.08 6.50
N GLN A 48 11.46 0.32 6.69
CA GLN A 48 12.09 1.42 5.96
C GLN A 48 13.18 0.85 5.06
N TYR A 49 13.26 1.39 3.86
CA TYR A 49 14.21 0.97 2.83
C TYR A 49 14.90 2.18 2.27
N ARG A 50 16.18 2.05 1.98
CA ARG A 50 16.98 3.13 1.38
C ARG A 50 17.92 2.58 0.33
N GLY A 51 18.12 3.34 -0.74
CA GLY A 51 19.11 3.07 -1.77
C GLY A 51 19.34 4.31 -2.64
N ILE A 52 20.32 4.20 -3.52
CA ILE A 52 20.57 5.20 -4.56
C ILE A 52 20.26 4.54 -5.89
N THR A 53 19.33 5.10 -6.64
CA THR A 53 18.96 4.61 -7.96
C THR A 53 19.37 5.58 -9.04
N PRO A 54 19.52 5.13 -10.31
CA PRO A 54 19.67 6.05 -11.44
C PRO A 54 18.54 7.08 -11.49
N CYS A 55 18.73 8.19 -12.16
CA CYS A 55 17.68 9.19 -12.36
C CYS A 55 16.43 8.55 -13.00
N VAL A 56 15.23 9.08 -12.71
CA VAL A 56 13.92 8.46 -13.08
C VAL A 56 13.84 8.09 -14.58
N THR A 57 14.48 8.86 -15.44
CA THR A 57 14.48 8.64 -16.89
C THR A 57 15.61 7.74 -17.39
N CYS A 58 16.56 7.36 -16.51
CA CYS A 58 17.73 6.59 -16.91
C CYS A 58 17.57 5.11 -16.57
N PRO A 59 17.84 4.18 -17.50
CA PRO A 59 17.77 2.74 -17.24
C PRO A 59 18.94 2.20 -16.40
N THR A 60 20.02 2.97 -16.29
CA THR A 60 21.23 2.66 -15.50
C THR A 60 21.94 3.97 -15.13
N PHE A 61 22.97 3.89 -14.28
CA PHE A 61 23.82 5.04 -14.06
C PHE A 61 24.59 5.40 -15.34
N CYS A 62 24.62 6.68 -15.67
CA CYS A 62 25.45 7.24 -16.74
C CYS A 62 26.65 7.97 -16.14
N ASP A 63 27.67 8.23 -16.96
CA ASP A 63 28.89 8.92 -16.54
C ASP A 63 28.56 10.28 -15.90
N GLY A 64 29.02 10.48 -14.65
CA GLY A 64 28.77 11.69 -13.89
C GLY A 64 27.35 11.82 -13.32
N CYS A 65 26.53 10.75 -13.37
CA CYS A 65 25.21 10.71 -12.74
C CYS A 65 25.35 10.27 -11.28
N GLU A 66 24.97 11.15 -10.34
CA GLU A 66 24.95 10.83 -8.91
C GLU A 66 23.65 10.12 -8.48
N GLY A 67 22.70 9.95 -9.41
CA GLY A 67 21.42 9.31 -9.16
C GLY A 67 20.49 10.09 -8.24
N SER A 68 19.60 9.35 -7.62
CA SER A 68 18.66 9.85 -6.60
C SER A 68 18.67 8.93 -5.41
N THR A 69 18.73 9.51 -4.22
CA THR A 69 18.46 8.78 -2.98
C THR A 69 16.97 8.51 -2.87
N ILE A 70 16.63 7.27 -2.61
CA ILE A 70 15.26 6.80 -2.39
C ILE A 70 15.11 6.38 -0.94
N ASP A 71 14.16 6.98 -0.24
CA ASP A 71 13.68 6.56 1.06
C ASP A 71 12.25 6.06 0.90
N LEU A 72 12.01 4.78 1.18
CA LEU A 72 10.71 4.15 1.10
C LEU A 72 10.32 3.60 2.47
N LYS A 73 9.15 4.01 2.97
CA LYS A 73 8.55 3.48 4.19
C LYS A 73 7.26 2.76 3.84
N LEU A 74 7.13 1.51 4.27
CA LEU A 74 5.95 0.67 4.11
C LEU A 74 5.33 0.38 5.48
N ASN A 75 4.03 0.63 5.64
CA ASN A 75 3.31 0.50 6.89
C ASN A 75 2.35 -0.71 6.89
N GLN A 76 1.96 -1.17 8.08
CA GLN A 76 1.03 -2.30 8.27
C GLN A 76 -0.38 -2.06 7.70
N ASP A 77 -0.78 -0.81 7.58
CA ASP A 77 -2.07 -0.42 7.01
C ASP A 77 -2.02 -0.30 5.47
N GLN A 78 -0.95 -0.82 4.86
CA GLN A 78 -0.65 -0.71 3.42
C GLN A 78 -0.49 0.75 2.94
N SER A 79 -0.24 1.70 3.82
CA SER A 79 0.21 3.03 3.41
C SER A 79 1.72 3.04 3.17
N PHE A 80 2.17 3.97 2.33
CA PHE A 80 3.59 4.21 2.11
C PHE A 80 3.91 5.70 2.10
N GLU A 81 5.17 5.99 2.38
CA GLU A 81 5.83 7.25 2.09
C GLU A 81 7.07 6.95 1.23
N LEU A 82 7.19 7.63 0.11
CA LEU A 82 8.34 7.55 -0.78
C LEU A 82 8.93 8.94 -0.97
N ILE A 83 10.21 9.11 -0.61
CA ILE A 83 10.95 10.34 -0.81
C ILE A 83 12.05 10.07 -1.84
N ARG A 84 12.07 10.87 -2.90
CA ARG A 84 13.15 10.87 -3.92
C ARG A 84 13.93 12.16 -3.79
N THR A 85 15.20 12.07 -3.53
CA THR A 85 16.08 13.23 -3.44
C THR A 85 17.14 13.16 -4.52
N ALA A 86 17.16 14.10 -5.45
CA ALA A 86 18.21 14.20 -6.45
C ALA A 86 19.56 14.48 -5.76
N ASN A 87 20.57 13.68 -6.05
CA ASN A 87 21.88 13.82 -5.40
C ASN A 87 22.71 14.96 -6.01
N ARG A 88 22.39 15.37 -7.25
CA ARG A 88 23.09 16.45 -7.98
C ARG A 88 22.23 17.72 -8.06
N GLY A 89 22.90 18.86 -8.11
CA GLY A 89 22.28 20.18 -8.26
C GLY A 89 21.60 20.65 -6.97
N ASN A 90 20.40 21.23 -7.07
CA ASN A 90 19.68 21.84 -5.95
C ASN A 90 19.06 20.83 -4.99
N LYS A 91 19.44 19.56 -5.03
CA LYS A 91 18.93 18.48 -4.18
C LYS A 91 17.40 18.52 -3.99
N LYS A 92 16.69 18.67 -5.11
CA LYS A 92 15.22 18.63 -5.08
C LYS A 92 14.75 17.30 -4.54
N SER A 93 13.85 17.36 -3.55
CA SER A 93 13.14 16.20 -3.02
C SER A 93 11.70 16.22 -3.48
N GLU A 94 11.19 15.06 -3.85
CA GLU A 94 9.79 14.80 -4.15
C GLU A 94 9.27 13.79 -3.13
N THR A 95 8.12 14.07 -2.53
CA THR A 95 7.49 13.18 -1.55
C THR A 95 6.16 12.69 -2.09
N PHE A 96 5.98 11.38 -2.05
CA PHE A 96 4.75 10.69 -2.44
C PHE A 96 4.20 9.92 -1.23
N ASN A 97 2.93 10.09 -0.98
CA ASN A 97 2.20 9.35 0.05
C ASN A 97 1.00 8.67 -0.60
N GLY A 98 0.70 7.44 -0.21
CA GLY A 98 -0.40 6.70 -0.79
C GLY A 98 -0.61 5.34 -0.16
N LYS A 99 -1.30 4.49 -0.90
CA LYS A 99 -1.50 3.09 -0.57
C LYS A 99 -0.76 2.21 -1.56
N PHE A 100 -0.34 1.04 -1.11
CA PHE A 100 0.16 -0.01 -1.98
C PHE A 100 -0.73 -1.25 -1.91
N ALA A 101 -0.68 -2.07 -2.93
CA ALA A 101 -1.33 -3.37 -2.94
C ALA A 101 -0.40 -4.43 -3.54
N PHE A 102 -0.64 -5.67 -3.17
CA PHE A 102 -0.02 -6.82 -3.82
C PHE A 102 -0.51 -6.93 -5.26
N ASN A 103 0.40 -7.20 -6.16
CA ASN A 103 0.14 -7.26 -7.60
C ASN A 103 0.34 -8.66 -8.17
N ASP A 104 0.57 -9.64 -7.29
CA ASP A 104 0.72 -11.05 -7.62
C ASP A 104 0.14 -11.94 -6.51
N ASP A 105 -0.23 -13.16 -6.85
CA ASP A 105 -0.81 -14.13 -5.91
C ASP A 105 0.19 -14.57 -4.84
N GLY A 106 1.49 -14.56 -5.16
CA GLY A 106 2.57 -14.88 -4.24
C GLY A 106 2.86 -13.80 -3.22
N LYS A 107 2.29 -12.60 -3.40
CA LYS A 107 2.53 -11.41 -2.56
C LYS A 107 4.01 -11.01 -2.50
N LEU A 108 4.74 -11.30 -3.55
CA LEU A 108 6.15 -10.93 -3.71
C LEU A 108 6.35 -9.64 -4.51
N GLN A 109 5.26 -9.06 -5.00
CA GLN A 109 5.27 -7.82 -5.76
C GLN A 109 4.19 -6.87 -5.25
N ILE A 110 4.56 -5.61 -5.07
CA ILE A 110 3.61 -4.54 -4.70
C ILE A 110 3.64 -3.43 -5.73
N GLN A 111 2.50 -2.74 -5.86
CA GLN A 111 2.37 -1.53 -6.64
C GLN A 111 2.06 -0.35 -5.74
N LEU A 112 2.83 0.75 -5.88
CA LEU A 112 2.61 2.02 -5.19
C LEU A 112 1.64 2.87 -6.01
N TYR A 113 0.46 3.16 -5.47
CA TYR A 113 -0.53 4.00 -6.15
C TYR A 113 -0.22 5.48 -5.97
N GLY A 114 -0.42 6.26 -7.02
CA GLY A 114 -0.12 7.70 -7.03
C GLY A 114 1.31 8.05 -7.42
N VAL A 115 2.17 7.06 -7.60
CA VAL A 115 3.52 7.23 -8.15
C VAL A 115 3.49 6.86 -9.63
N LYS A 116 3.92 7.76 -10.52
CA LYS A 116 3.86 7.54 -11.98
C LYS A 116 4.95 6.58 -12.47
N ASP A 117 6.17 6.79 -11.98
CA ASP A 117 7.35 6.10 -12.49
C ASP A 117 7.99 5.27 -11.39
N ARG A 118 8.47 4.07 -11.74
CA ARG A 118 9.14 3.17 -10.79
C ARG A 118 8.31 2.88 -9.56
N ASN A 119 7.05 2.56 -9.80
CA ASN A 119 6.04 2.29 -8.78
C ASN A 119 5.81 0.80 -8.52
N LEU A 120 6.56 -0.07 -9.18
CA LEU A 120 6.47 -1.52 -9.04
C LEU A 120 7.70 -2.03 -8.30
N ILE A 121 7.46 -2.72 -7.19
CA ILE A 121 8.50 -3.15 -6.25
C ILE A 121 8.39 -4.66 -6.05
N VAL A 122 9.52 -5.34 -6.09
CA VAL A 122 9.61 -6.80 -5.84
C VAL A 122 10.36 -7.05 -4.53
N TRP A 123 9.94 -8.06 -3.81
CA TRP A 123 10.57 -8.52 -2.58
C TRP A 123 11.88 -9.24 -2.86
N GLY A 124 12.95 -8.82 -2.20
CA GLY A 124 14.18 -9.56 -1.97
C GLY A 124 14.27 -10.03 -0.51
N GLN A 125 15.27 -10.76 -0.15
CA GLN A 125 15.40 -11.25 1.24
C GLN A 125 15.66 -10.12 2.25
N ASN A 126 16.63 -9.24 1.96
CA ASN A 126 17.02 -8.11 2.81
C ASN A 126 16.91 -6.76 2.10
N TYR A 127 16.31 -6.73 0.94
CA TYR A 127 16.14 -5.55 0.12
C TYR A 127 14.79 -5.62 -0.60
N VAL A 128 14.40 -4.56 -1.20
CA VAL A 128 13.36 -4.52 -2.23
C VAL A 128 13.96 -3.96 -3.51
N GLU A 129 13.48 -4.43 -4.65
CA GLU A 129 13.96 -4.02 -5.96
C GLU A 129 12.86 -3.27 -6.71
N VAL A 130 13.22 -2.12 -7.25
CA VAL A 130 12.35 -1.37 -8.17
C VAL A 130 12.47 -2.00 -9.55
N ILE A 131 11.38 -2.50 -10.09
CA ILE A 131 11.35 -3.09 -11.43
C ILE A 131 10.67 -2.18 -12.44
N ASN A 132 10.91 -2.47 -13.71
CA ASN A 132 10.30 -1.72 -14.81
C ASN A 132 8.78 -1.98 -14.85
N PRO A 133 7.92 -0.95 -14.68
CA PRO A 133 6.47 -1.13 -14.61
C PRO A 133 5.85 -1.57 -15.94
N ASN A 134 6.50 -1.30 -17.07
CA ASN A 134 5.98 -1.65 -18.40
C ASN A 134 6.27 -3.10 -18.77
N SER A 135 7.53 -3.55 -18.57
CA SER A 135 7.94 -4.92 -18.86
C SER A 135 7.66 -5.89 -17.70
N ARG A 136 7.46 -5.37 -16.48
CA ARG A 136 7.33 -6.12 -15.22
C ARG A 136 8.55 -7.02 -14.94
N ARG A 137 9.71 -6.61 -15.43
CA ARG A 137 10.99 -7.31 -15.27
C ARG A 137 12.00 -6.40 -14.58
N PRO A 138 13.02 -6.96 -13.94
CA PRO A 138 14.18 -6.20 -13.51
C PRO A 138 14.73 -5.33 -14.63
N PHE A 139 15.37 -4.23 -14.25
CA PHE A 139 16.23 -3.48 -15.18
C PHE A 139 17.49 -4.30 -15.48
N ASP A 140 18.15 -4.04 -16.59
CA ASP A 140 19.39 -4.76 -16.96
C ASP A 140 20.48 -4.58 -15.89
N ALA A 141 20.57 -3.38 -15.30
CA ALA A 141 21.43 -3.07 -14.17
C ALA A 141 20.63 -3.17 -12.85
N PHE A 142 20.08 -4.35 -12.56
CA PHE A 142 19.12 -4.55 -11.45
C PHE A 142 19.70 -4.17 -10.08
N GLU A 143 20.99 -4.31 -9.87
CA GLU A 143 21.66 -3.95 -8.61
C GLU A 143 21.55 -2.45 -8.31
N ASP A 144 21.49 -1.62 -9.35
CA ASP A 144 21.31 -0.17 -9.24
C ASP A 144 19.91 0.23 -8.76
N PHE A 145 18.99 -0.72 -8.65
CA PHE A 145 17.59 -0.47 -8.30
C PHE A 145 17.17 -1.13 -6.98
N GLN A 146 18.14 -1.63 -6.21
CA GLN A 146 17.90 -2.23 -4.91
C GLN A 146 17.87 -1.18 -3.81
N LEU A 147 16.90 -1.33 -2.91
CA LEU A 147 16.76 -0.53 -1.69
C LEU A 147 16.94 -1.48 -0.51
N GLU A 148 17.96 -1.26 0.29
CA GLU A 148 18.25 -2.06 1.47
C GLU A 148 17.28 -1.76 2.60
N LYS A 149 16.88 -2.80 3.34
CA LYS A 149 16.05 -2.65 4.52
C LYS A 149 16.88 -2.06 5.65
N LEU A 150 16.39 -0.96 6.22
CA LEU A 150 16.99 -0.35 7.40
C LEU A 150 16.57 -1.13 8.65
N SER A 151 17.52 -1.44 9.49
CA SER A 151 17.34 -2.17 10.77
C SER A 151 16.65 -1.31 11.84
#